data_727563aaee55242c7fa05128f54a0af7
#
_entry.id   727563aaee55242c7fa05128f54a0af7
#
_cell.length_a   1.000
_cell.length_b   1.000
_cell.length_c   1.000
_cell.angle_alpha   90.00
_cell.angle_beta   90.00
_cell.angle_gamma   90.00
#
_symmetry.space_group_name_H-M   'P 1'
#
loop_
_entity.id
_entity.type
_entity.pdbx_description
1 polymer ?
#
loop_
_entity_poly.entity_id
_entity_poly.type
_entity_poly.pdbx_seq_one_letter_code
_entity_poly.pdbx_strand_id
1 'polypeptide(L)'
;LPDEVLQLRSAILAADAVVITSPEFNASITPLLKNAIDWASRTDQETGQANVWAGKVVMLAGASPGGLGGLRALRVVREVLNEVMAITVPQQVSVGGGLSAYGPDGQLANERTKALSDGAITAFLQMAERLKA
;
A
#
# COMPACT_ATOMS: atom_id res chain seq x y z
N LEU A 1 -22.15 4.49 -8.11
CA LEU A 1 -21.30 4.13 -6.97
C LEU A 1 -21.68 4.96 -5.74
N PRO A 2 -21.53 4.43 -4.49
CA PRO A 2 -21.73 5.24 -3.29
C PRO A 2 -20.78 6.45 -3.23
N ASP A 3 -21.19 7.53 -2.55
CA ASP A 3 -20.42 8.78 -2.47
C ASP A 3 -19.04 8.58 -1.83
N GLU A 4 -18.93 7.74 -0.82
CA GLU A 4 -17.66 7.41 -0.16
C GLU A 4 -16.69 6.71 -1.12
N VAL A 5 -17.21 5.87 -2.00
CA VAL A 5 -16.42 5.20 -3.05
C VAL A 5 -15.95 6.22 -4.08
N LEU A 6 -16.82 7.15 -4.50
CA LEU A 6 -16.45 8.24 -5.42
C LEU A 6 -15.37 9.13 -4.83
N GLN A 7 -15.45 9.47 -3.53
CA GLN A 7 -14.43 10.23 -2.82
C GLN A 7 -13.09 9.48 -2.78
N LEU A 8 -13.08 8.18 -2.43
CA LEU A 8 -11.88 7.36 -2.44
C LEU A 8 -11.25 7.31 -3.83
N ARG A 9 -12.05 7.06 -4.86
CA ARG A 9 -11.60 7.02 -6.25
C ARG A 9 -10.98 8.34 -6.69
N SER A 10 -11.64 9.47 -6.36
CA SER A 10 -11.12 10.81 -6.67
C SER A 10 -9.78 11.08 -6.00
N ALA A 11 -9.62 10.66 -4.73
CA ALA A 11 -8.35 10.80 -4.01
C ALA A 11 -7.22 9.97 -4.64
N ILE A 12 -7.51 8.73 -5.05
CA ILE A 12 -6.53 7.86 -5.74
C ILE A 12 -6.14 8.45 -7.09
N LEU A 13 -7.09 8.96 -7.85
CA LEU A 13 -6.82 9.59 -9.16
C LEU A 13 -5.96 10.85 -9.02
N ALA A 14 -6.24 11.69 -8.04
CA ALA A 14 -5.51 12.93 -7.80
C ALA A 14 -4.07 12.72 -7.29
N ALA A 15 -3.78 11.55 -6.73
CA ALA A 15 -2.45 11.23 -6.22
C ALA A 15 -1.52 10.75 -7.35
N ASP A 16 -0.27 11.22 -7.39
CA ASP A 16 0.76 10.71 -8.30
C ASP A 16 1.10 9.24 -8.01
N ALA A 17 1.08 8.85 -6.72
CA ALA A 17 1.32 7.49 -6.25
C ALA A 17 0.63 7.27 -4.90
N VAL A 18 0.52 6.01 -4.45
CA VAL A 18 -0.22 5.65 -3.23
C VAL A 18 0.65 4.78 -2.32
N VAL A 19 0.62 5.07 -1.02
CA VAL A 19 1.16 4.16 0.00
C VAL A 19 0.01 3.44 0.68
N ILE A 20 0.07 2.11 0.71
CA ILE A 20 -0.89 1.30 1.44
C ILE A 20 -0.21 0.69 2.66
N THR A 21 -0.71 1.04 3.84
CA THR A 21 -0.33 0.38 5.09
C THR A 21 -1.41 -0.63 5.48
N SER A 22 -1.00 -1.86 5.78
CA SER A 22 -1.95 -2.92 6.14
C SER A 22 -1.46 -3.74 7.33
N PRO A 23 -2.31 -3.99 8.33
CA PRO A 23 -2.06 -5.06 9.29
C PRO A 23 -2.27 -6.41 8.61
N GLU A 24 -1.82 -7.46 9.29
CA GLU A 24 -2.02 -8.84 8.87
C GLU A 24 -3.15 -9.47 9.70
N PHE A 25 -4.20 -9.92 9.04
CA PHE A 25 -5.30 -10.66 9.66
C PHE A 25 -5.23 -12.13 9.22
N ASN A 26 -4.82 -13.02 10.14
CA ASN A 26 -4.74 -14.46 9.89
C ASN A 26 -3.96 -14.78 8.60
N ALA A 27 -2.76 -14.21 8.46
CA ALA A 27 -1.87 -14.37 7.31
C ALA A 27 -2.40 -13.77 5.99
N SER A 28 -3.39 -12.90 6.02
CA SER A 28 -4.03 -12.34 4.82
C SER A 28 -4.30 -10.85 4.95
N ILE A 29 -4.81 -10.28 3.86
CA ILE A 29 -5.33 -8.91 3.77
C ILE A 29 -6.53 -8.72 4.71
N THR A 30 -6.75 -7.50 5.21
CA THR A 30 -7.96 -7.18 5.95
C THR A 30 -9.18 -7.12 5.04
N PRO A 31 -10.38 -7.52 5.52
CA PRO A 31 -11.61 -7.40 4.74
C PRO A 31 -11.89 -5.97 4.26
N LEU A 32 -11.60 -4.98 5.12
CA LEU A 32 -11.79 -3.57 4.79
C LEU A 32 -10.92 -3.12 3.62
N LEU A 33 -9.63 -3.46 3.63
CA LEU A 33 -8.71 -3.09 2.55
C LEU A 33 -9.08 -3.79 1.25
N LYS A 34 -9.43 -5.10 1.30
CA LYS A 34 -9.88 -5.83 0.12
C LYS A 34 -11.13 -5.19 -0.48
N ASN A 35 -12.11 -4.84 0.36
CA ASN A 35 -13.33 -4.17 -0.07
C ASN A 35 -13.05 -2.80 -0.70
N ALA A 36 -12.16 -2.00 -0.11
CA ALA A 36 -11.78 -0.68 -0.64
C ALA A 36 -11.11 -0.79 -2.03
N ILE A 37 -10.20 -1.76 -2.20
CA ILE A 37 -9.56 -2.00 -3.50
C ILE A 37 -10.59 -2.43 -4.54
N ASP A 38 -11.48 -3.34 -4.19
CA ASP A 38 -12.52 -3.85 -5.09
C ASP A 38 -13.49 -2.76 -5.53
N TRP A 39 -14.00 -1.96 -4.60
CA TRP A 39 -14.88 -0.84 -4.93
C TRP A 39 -14.20 0.21 -5.81
N ALA A 40 -12.97 0.58 -5.48
CA ALA A 40 -12.23 1.56 -6.26
C ALA A 40 -11.88 1.06 -7.68
N SER A 41 -11.80 -0.26 -7.89
CA SER A 41 -11.55 -0.86 -9.20
C SER A 41 -12.77 -0.86 -10.13
N ARG A 42 -13.99 -0.60 -9.62
CA ARG A 42 -15.22 -0.65 -10.44
C ARG A 42 -15.30 0.55 -11.39
N THR A 43 -15.83 0.31 -12.59
CA THR A 43 -16.17 1.40 -13.52
C THR A 43 -17.33 2.19 -12.96
N ASP A 44 -17.20 3.49 -12.95
CA ASP A 44 -18.30 4.40 -12.67
C ASP A 44 -19.21 4.49 -13.91
N GLN A 45 -20.44 4.06 -13.77
CA GLN A 45 -21.41 4.00 -14.88
C GLN A 45 -21.88 5.38 -15.34
N GLU A 46 -21.84 6.39 -14.47
CA GLU A 46 -22.29 7.75 -14.78
C GLU A 46 -21.24 8.53 -15.56
N THR A 47 -19.97 8.42 -15.17
CA THR A 47 -18.87 9.17 -15.78
C THR A 47 -18.06 8.35 -16.80
N GLY A 48 -18.25 7.03 -16.84
CA GLY A 48 -17.42 6.12 -17.62
C GLY A 48 -15.99 5.93 -17.07
N GLN A 49 -15.70 6.53 -15.91
CA GLN A 49 -14.38 6.42 -15.27
C GLN A 49 -14.05 4.97 -14.94
N ALA A 50 -13.04 4.42 -15.59
CA ALA A 50 -12.60 3.03 -15.40
C ALA A 50 -11.86 2.82 -14.06
N ASN A 51 -11.22 1.66 -13.93
CA ASN A 51 -10.41 1.26 -12.79
C ASN A 51 -9.32 2.31 -12.46
N VAL A 52 -9.38 2.88 -11.25
CA VAL A 52 -8.46 3.94 -10.83
C VAL A 52 -7.08 3.43 -10.39
N TRP A 53 -6.92 2.11 -10.23
CA TRP A 53 -5.66 1.48 -9.89
C TRP A 53 -4.75 1.26 -11.11
N ALA A 54 -5.32 1.19 -12.31
CA ALA A 54 -4.56 0.88 -13.51
C ALA A 54 -3.42 1.90 -13.71
N GLY A 55 -2.18 1.41 -13.72
CA GLY A 55 -0.98 2.23 -13.84
C GLY A 55 -0.58 3.01 -12.58
N LYS A 56 -1.38 2.96 -11.49
CA LYS A 56 -1.06 3.66 -10.25
C LYS A 56 0.14 2.99 -9.56
N VAL A 57 1.16 3.77 -9.26
CA VAL A 57 2.33 3.32 -8.49
C VAL A 57 1.95 3.16 -7.02
N VAL A 58 2.23 1.99 -6.44
CA VAL A 58 1.86 1.67 -5.06
C VAL A 58 3.05 1.10 -4.29
N MET A 59 3.34 1.66 -3.12
CA MET A 59 4.24 1.06 -2.12
C MET A 59 3.42 0.41 -1.00
N LEU A 60 3.91 -0.73 -0.52
CA LEU A 60 3.28 -1.46 0.58
C LEU A 60 4.10 -1.34 1.87
N ALA A 61 3.39 -1.16 2.98
CA ALA A 61 3.99 -1.14 4.30
C ALA A 61 3.12 -1.89 5.31
N GLY A 62 3.75 -2.51 6.28
CA GLY A 62 3.08 -3.23 7.36
C GLY A 62 3.91 -3.25 8.63
N ALA A 63 3.22 -3.41 9.75
CA ALA A 63 3.83 -3.62 11.04
C ALA A 63 3.04 -4.67 11.83
N SER A 64 3.71 -5.42 12.69
CA SER A 64 3.04 -6.38 13.56
C SER A 64 3.83 -6.60 14.85
N PRO A 65 3.18 -7.07 15.94
CA PRO A 65 3.89 -7.50 17.14
C PRO A 65 4.85 -8.68 16.90
N GLY A 66 4.51 -9.56 15.93
CA GLY A 66 5.36 -10.69 15.55
C GLY A 66 6.53 -10.27 14.65
N GLY A 67 7.51 -11.19 14.47
CA GLY A 67 8.74 -10.89 13.73
C GLY A 67 8.57 -10.68 12.22
N LEU A 68 7.41 -11.04 11.63
CA LEU A 68 7.18 -10.96 10.19
C LEU A 68 6.72 -9.57 9.72
N GLY A 69 6.31 -8.66 10.63
CA GLY A 69 5.96 -7.29 10.27
C GLY A 69 4.83 -7.16 9.23
N GLY A 70 3.86 -8.11 9.21
CA GLY A 70 2.78 -8.10 8.23
C GLY A 70 3.13 -8.67 6.85
N LEU A 71 4.30 -9.27 6.69
CA LEU A 71 4.83 -9.75 5.40
C LEU A 71 3.85 -10.60 4.60
N ARG A 72 3.09 -11.51 5.26
CA ARG A 72 2.17 -12.42 4.57
C ARG A 72 0.99 -11.66 3.98
N ALA A 73 0.42 -10.71 4.74
CA ALA A 73 -0.65 -9.84 4.24
C ALA A 73 -0.16 -8.99 3.05
N LEU A 74 1.03 -8.39 3.15
CA LEU A 74 1.56 -7.55 2.06
C LEU A 74 1.75 -8.33 0.75
N ARG A 75 2.08 -9.63 0.81
CA ARG A 75 2.13 -10.48 -0.38
C ARG A 75 0.75 -10.63 -1.03
N VAL A 76 -0.29 -10.87 -0.22
CA VAL A 76 -1.66 -10.97 -0.72
C VAL A 76 -2.14 -9.62 -1.29
N VAL A 77 -1.85 -8.51 -0.62
CA VAL A 77 -2.17 -7.17 -1.13
C VAL A 77 -1.53 -6.93 -2.49
N ARG A 78 -0.27 -7.33 -2.65
CA ARG A 78 0.45 -7.21 -3.93
C ARG A 78 -0.22 -7.98 -5.05
N GLU A 79 -0.65 -9.21 -4.80
CA GLU A 79 -1.36 -10.04 -5.77
C GLU A 79 -2.68 -9.39 -6.18
N VAL A 80 -3.47 -8.89 -5.22
CA VAL A 80 -4.74 -8.19 -5.48
C VAL A 80 -4.52 -6.92 -6.30
N LEU A 81 -3.49 -6.13 -5.98
CA LEU A 81 -3.17 -4.90 -6.71
C LEU A 81 -2.68 -5.17 -8.13
N ASN A 82 -1.90 -6.23 -8.33
CA ASN A 82 -1.48 -6.64 -9.67
C ASN A 82 -2.68 -7.04 -10.54
N GLU A 83 -3.68 -7.73 -9.97
CA GLU A 83 -4.90 -8.11 -10.67
C GLU A 83 -5.70 -6.88 -11.14
N VAL A 84 -5.70 -5.80 -10.35
CA VAL A 84 -6.32 -4.53 -10.75
C VAL A 84 -5.35 -3.60 -11.50
N MET A 85 -4.24 -4.14 -12.04
CA MET A 85 -3.27 -3.45 -12.90
C MET A 85 -2.52 -2.28 -12.24
N ALA A 86 -2.40 -2.26 -10.92
CA ALA A 86 -1.52 -1.33 -10.23
C ALA A 86 -0.04 -1.73 -10.40
N ILE A 87 0.86 -0.77 -10.35
CA ILE A 87 2.31 -0.97 -10.42
C ILE A 87 2.86 -0.98 -9.00
N THR A 88 2.99 -2.17 -8.41
CA THR A 88 3.53 -2.28 -7.05
C THR A 88 5.05 -2.21 -7.05
N VAL A 89 5.62 -1.31 -6.23
CA VAL A 89 7.08 -1.23 -6.03
C VAL A 89 7.60 -2.56 -5.46
N PRO A 90 8.68 -3.14 -6.00
CA PRO A 90 9.24 -4.40 -5.50
C PRO A 90 9.62 -4.34 -4.01
N GLN A 91 10.18 -3.22 -3.58
CA GLN A 91 10.52 -2.96 -2.18
C GLN A 91 9.25 -2.70 -1.36
N GLN A 92 9.30 -3.09 -0.10
CA GLN A 92 8.22 -2.86 0.85
C GLN A 92 8.78 -2.61 2.25
N VAL A 93 7.99 -2.01 3.12
CA VAL A 93 8.32 -1.81 4.53
C VAL A 93 7.62 -2.85 5.38
N SER A 94 8.37 -3.66 6.12
CA SER A 94 7.82 -4.65 7.07
C SER A 94 8.52 -4.49 8.42
N VAL A 95 7.77 -4.02 9.43
CA VAL A 95 8.31 -3.76 10.77
C VAL A 95 7.74 -4.76 11.76
N GLY A 96 8.58 -5.74 12.15
CA GLY A 96 8.26 -6.69 13.23
C GLY A 96 8.64 -6.14 14.59
N GLY A 97 8.08 -6.75 15.67
CA GLY A 97 8.38 -6.42 17.04
C GLY A 97 7.45 -5.38 17.69
N GLY A 98 6.44 -4.89 16.98
CA GLY A 98 5.46 -3.93 17.52
C GLY A 98 6.15 -2.67 18.07
N LEU A 99 5.76 -2.24 19.26
CA LEU A 99 6.31 -1.03 19.89
C LEU A 99 7.80 -1.13 20.21
N SER A 100 8.34 -2.36 20.42
CA SER A 100 9.78 -2.56 20.67
C SER A 100 10.66 -2.32 19.44
N ALA A 101 10.07 -2.15 18.26
CA ALA A 101 10.79 -1.79 17.06
C ALA A 101 11.23 -0.30 17.03
N TYR A 102 10.70 0.51 17.93
CA TYR A 102 10.94 1.96 17.97
C TYR A 102 11.73 2.36 19.20
N GLY A 103 12.65 3.30 19.03
CA GLY A 103 13.38 3.93 20.12
C GLY A 103 12.53 4.98 20.86
N PRO A 104 13.07 5.57 21.93
CA PRO A 104 12.41 6.64 22.70
C PRO A 104 12.10 7.90 21.87
N ASP A 105 12.82 8.08 20.79
CA ASP A 105 12.67 9.18 19.79
C ASP A 105 11.60 8.89 18.73
N GLY A 106 10.95 7.72 18.81
CA GLY A 106 9.95 7.27 17.82
C GLY A 106 10.52 6.78 16.49
N GLN A 107 11.85 6.68 16.36
CA GLN A 107 12.51 6.16 15.17
C GLN A 107 12.69 4.64 15.26
N LEU A 108 12.84 3.98 14.11
CA LEU A 108 13.19 2.56 14.07
C LEU A 108 14.56 2.33 14.74
N ALA A 109 14.56 1.50 15.79
CA ALA A 109 15.75 1.23 16.60
C ALA A 109 16.76 0.32 15.89
N ASN A 110 16.30 -0.50 14.94
CA ASN A 110 17.17 -1.40 14.19
C ASN A 110 17.64 -0.73 12.89
N GLU A 111 18.94 -0.44 12.79
CA GLU A 111 19.57 0.24 11.65
C GLU A 111 19.32 -0.46 10.31
N ARG A 112 19.31 -1.80 10.29
CA ARG A 112 19.02 -2.56 9.08
C ARG A 112 17.56 -2.36 8.63
N THR A 113 16.61 -2.43 9.55
CA THR A 113 15.19 -2.19 9.26
C THR A 113 14.99 -0.76 8.77
N LYS A 114 15.64 0.21 9.40
CA LYS A 114 15.62 1.61 8.98
C LYS A 114 16.15 1.77 7.56
N ALA A 115 17.33 1.24 7.27
CA ALA A 115 17.95 1.34 5.94
C ALA A 115 17.09 0.68 4.84
N LEU A 116 16.47 -0.48 5.12
CA LEU A 116 15.55 -1.12 4.19
C LEU A 116 14.29 -0.29 3.95
N SER A 117 13.74 0.33 5.00
CA SER A 117 12.58 1.22 4.90
C SER A 117 12.90 2.48 4.10
N ASP A 118 14.02 3.13 4.38
CA ASP A 118 14.49 4.31 3.64
C ASP A 118 14.73 3.97 2.16
N GLY A 119 15.31 2.80 1.88
CA GLY A 119 15.49 2.29 0.52
C GLY A 119 14.18 2.03 -0.21
N ALA A 120 13.17 1.49 0.47
CA ALA A 120 11.84 1.27 -0.10
C ALA A 120 11.14 2.60 -0.44
N ILE A 121 11.22 3.57 0.45
CA ILE A 121 10.66 4.91 0.23
C ILE A 121 11.36 5.59 -0.95
N THR A 122 12.69 5.53 -1.00
CA THR A 122 13.46 6.10 -2.11
C THR A 122 13.07 5.48 -3.45
N ALA A 123 12.98 4.15 -3.53
CA ALA A 123 12.56 3.45 -4.73
C ALA A 123 11.14 3.82 -5.16
N PHE A 124 10.23 3.96 -4.20
CA PHE A 124 8.85 4.39 -4.45
C PHE A 124 8.79 5.79 -5.06
N LEU A 125 9.48 6.77 -4.47
CA LEU A 125 9.50 8.15 -4.96
C LEU A 125 10.12 8.24 -6.36
N GLN A 126 11.21 7.51 -6.61
CA GLN A 126 11.83 7.46 -7.93
C GLN A 126 10.92 6.83 -8.98
N MET A 127 10.20 5.77 -8.65
CA MET A 127 9.26 5.13 -9.57
C MET A 127 8.06 6.02 -9.84
N ALA A 128 7.49 6.65 -8.80
CA ALA A 128 6.42 7.62 -8.95
C ALA A 128 6.80 8.76 -9.89
N GLU A 129 7.98 9.35 -9.70
CA GLU A 129 8.46 10.44 -10.57
C GLU A 129 8.69 10.02 -12.02
N ARG A 130 9.24 8.81 -12.26
CA ARG A 130 9.48 8.28 -13.61
C ARG A 130 8.19 7.95 -14.38
N LEU A 131 7.13 7.60 -13.67
CA LEU A 131 5.85 7.18 -14.26
C LEU A 131 4.77 8.26 -14.13
N LYS A 132 5.14 9.44 -13.67
CA LYS A 132 4.26 10.61 -13.63
C LYS A 132 3.90 10.99 -15.05
N ALA A 133 2.58 10.97 -15.35
CA ALA A 133 2.02 11.31 -16.64
C ALA A 133 1.91 12.82 -16.84
#